data_6593559c6adc78b1343dadf4145b9fd7
#
_entry.id   6593559c6adc78b1343dadf4145b9fd7
#
_cell.length_a   1.000
_cell.length_b   1.000
_cell.length_c   1.000
_cell.angle_alpha   90.00
_cell.angle_beta   90.00
_cell.angle_gamma   90.00
#
_symmetry.space_group_name_H-M   'P 1'
#
loop_
_entity.id
_entity.type
_entity.pdbx_description
1 polymer ?
#
loop_
_entity_poly.entity_id
_entity_poly.type
_entity_poly.pdbx_seq_one_letter_code
_entity_poly.pdbx_strand_id
1 'polypeptide(L)'
;MAKFPNKKLNIAMICDPIGNNKSGVVVSTLRFGKLLKERGHNVIFIGARSKEHKEHTYHNGVKAYHYRSLPIPKSNGWNLAFPTVKELTKIFKEEKIDVVHILLPMSGAIIAIKAAKKLGIKIVAHSHSQPENLFMEMPKIIQPTLGRIWNRYLMWIYGKAESLIYPTEMARSLLQNLGKKNQPSAVISNGIDLKEFQSKSIGDFNERFNVQKEKVKLLFVGRLFPEKSVDTLIKALPEIVKKHQNTHLMIVGAGHLRQKLEKLASNLGITKHITFLGLVSEEDKIHAYNASDIFVLPSLAELEGMVVLEAMACGKPIIVSDAKMSASRYFVNDNGFLFRTQDHEDLARQILKLVDDAPLREKFGKNSFEKSKNYDIHRSVESLEEAYYSALKGKN
;
A
#
# COMPACT_ATOMS: atom_id res chain seq x y z
N MET A 1 1.28 29.78 4.19
CA MET A 1 1.03 28.92 3.00
C MET A 1 1.43 29.71 1.76
N ALA A 2 2.53 29.34 1.11
CA ALA A 2 2.90 29.95 -0.16
C ALA A 2 1.87 29.50 -1.22
N LYS A 3 1.07 30.45 -1.74
CA LYS A 3 0.18 30.19 -2.89
C LYS A 3 1.08 29.88 -4.09
N PHE A 4 1.26 28.60 -4.42
CA PHE A 4 1.87 28.23 -5.69
C PHE A 4 0.97 28.77 -6.83
N PRO A 5 1.55 29.20 -7.96
CA PRO A 5 0.75 29.70 -9.08
C PRO A 5 -0.20 28.57 -9.54
N ASN A 6 -1.44 28.93 -9.85
CA ASN A 6 -2.50 28.06 -10.41
C ASN A 6 -2.12 27.50 -11.81
N LYS A 7 -0.86 27.14 -12.02
CA LYS A 7 -0.39 26.62 -13.31
C LYS A 7 -0.77 25.13 -13.40
N LYS A 8 -1.61 24.79 -14.36
CA LYS A 8 -1.89 23.40 -14.69
C LYS A 8 -0.63 22.71 -15.20
N LEU A 9 -0.35 21.50 -14.73
CA LEU A 9 0.78 20.68 -15.13
C LEU A 9 0.32 19.50 -16.00
N ASN A 10 1.19 19.08 -16.90
CA ASN A 10 1.05 17.83 -17.64
C ASN A 10 1.98 16.79 -16.98
N ILE A 11 1.43 15.73 -16.41
CA ILE A 11 2.12 14.79 -15.53
C ILE A 11 2.04 13.38 -16.12
N ALA A 12 3.18 12.75 -16.34
CA ALA A 12 3.27 11.33 -16.70
C ALA A 12 3.60 10.50 -15.45
N MET A 13 2.67 9.66 -15.01
CA MET A 13 2.85 8.76 -13.87
C MET A 13 3.24 7.37 -14.38
N ILE A 14 4.43 6.91 -13.99
CA ILE A 14 5.03 5.65 -14.46
C ILE A 14 4.84 4.57 -13.39
N CYS A 15 4.02 3.57 -13.73
CA CYS A 15 3.70 2.45 -12.85
C CYS A 15 3.50 1.19 -13.70
N ASP A 16 4.53 0.34 -13.80
CA ASP A 16 4.51 -0.84 -14.67
C ASP A 16 3.24 -1.69 -14.47
N PRO A 17 2.82 -2.06 -13.23
CA PRO A 17 1.63 -2.89 -13.02
C PRO A 17 0.30 -2.11 -13.06
N ILE A 18 0.23 -0.91 -13.66
CA ILE A 18 -1.01 -0.14 -13.74
C ILE A 18 -2.15 -0.98 -14.35
N GLY A 19 -3.32 -0.93 -13.75
CA GLY A 19 -4.45 -1.81 -14.09
C GLY A 19 -4.51 -3.09 -13.25
N ASN A 20 -3.48 -3.42 -12.46
CA ASN A 20 -3.54 -4.50 -11.49
C ASN A 20 -3.92 -3.95 -10.09
N ASN A 21 -5.21 -3.80 -9.84
CA ASN A 21 -5.74 -3.20 -8.61
C ASN A 21 -5.49 -4.01 -7.32
N LYS A 22 -4.75 -5.12 -7.40
CA LYS A 22 -4.39 -5.98 -6.25
C LYS A 22 -3.18 -5.48 -5.45
N SER A 23 -2.59 -4.35 -5.85
CA SER A 23 -1.38 -3.79 -5.25
C SER A 23 -1.64 -2.40 -4.68
N GLY A 24 -1.23 -2.16 -3.44
CA GLY A 24 -1.40 -0.86 -2.77
C GLY A 24 -0.78 0.31 -3.55
N VAL A 25 0.39 0.11 -4.20
CA VAL A 25 1.01 1.15 -5.02
C VAL A 25 0.18 1.50 -6.26
N VAL A 26 -0.47 0.51 -6.88
CA VAL A 26 -1.37 0.76 -8.02
C VAL A 26 -2.60 1.53 -7.57
N VAL A 27 -3.22 1.11 -6.47
CA VAL A 27 -4.38 1.81 -5.88
C VAL A 27 -4.04 3.26 -5.57
N SER A 28 -2.89 3.53 -4.92
CA SER A 28 -2.42 4.90 -4.64
C SER A 28 -2.17 5.69 -5.92
N THR A 29 -1.53 5.06 -6.94
CA THR A 29 -1.27 5.71 -8.24
C THR A 29 -2.56 6.14 -8.91
N LEU A 30 -3.57 5.26 -8.95
CA LEU A 30 -4.88 5.54 -9.55
C LEU A 30 -5.63 6.65 -8.82
N ARG A 31 -5.59 6.65 -7.48
CA ARG A 31 -6.20 7.69 -6.64
C ARG A 31 -5.52 9.05 -6.85
N PHE A 32 -4.19 9.10 -6.79
CA PHE A 32 -3.44 10.33 -7.06
C PHE A 32 -3.71 10.87 -8.46
N GLY A 33 -3.68 10.03 -9.49
CA GLY A 33 -3.95 10.45 -10.86
C GLY A 33 -5.35 11.02 -11.05
N LYS A 34 -6.38 10.38 -10.48
CA LYS A 34 -7.76 10.86 -10.48
C LYS A 34 -7.87 12.24 -9.82
N LEU A 35 -7.37 12.38 -8.60
CA LEU A 35 -7.47 13.62 -7.82
C LEU A 35 -6.67 14.77 -8.44
N LEU A 36 -5.47 14.51 -8.97
CA LEU A 36 -4.70 15.50 -9.71
C LEU A 36 -5.48 15.99 -10.95
N LYS A 37 -6.15 15.09 -11.67
CA LYS A 37 -7.01 15.46 -12.81
C LYS A 37 -8.21 16.29 -12.37
N GLU A 38 -8.88 15.94 -11.27
CA GLU A 38 -9.99 16.70 -10.69
C GLU A 38 -9.56 18.12 -10.29
N ARG A 39 -8.30 18.29 -9.89
CA ARG A 39 -7.67 19.59 -9.57
C ARG A 39 -7.20 20.36 -10.83
N GLY A 40 -7.46 19.80 -12.02
CA GLY A 40 -7.28 20.44 -13.31
C GLY A 40 -5.92 20.19 -13.99
N HIS A 41 -5.09 19.29 -13.47
CA HIS A 41 -3.88 18.85 -14.17
C HIS A 41 -4.24 17.90 -15.33
N ASN A 42 -3.39 17.86 -16.35
CA ASN A 42 -3.43 16.81 -17.36
C ASN A 42 -2.55 15.64 -16.88
N VAL A 43 -3.14 14.48 -16.65
CA VAL A 43 -2.44 13.31 -16.13
C VAL A 43 -2.56 12.16 -17.12
N ILE A 44 -1.44 11.48 -17.37
CA ILE A 44 -1.40 10.21 -18.10
C ILE A 44 -0.72 9.13 -17.26
N PHE A 45 -1.17 7.89 -17.41
CA PHE A 45 -0.48 6.73 -16.88
C PHE A 45 0.33 6.03 -17.96
N ILE A 46 1.47 5.46 -17.57
CA ILE A 46 2.33 4.62 -18.43
C ILE A 46 2.64 3.34 -17.69
N GLY A 47 2.34 2.20 -18.33
CA GLY A 47 2.57 0.90 -17.75
C GLY A 47 2.56 -0.26 -18.71
N ALA A 48 2.48 -1.46 -18.16
CA ALA A 48 2.52 -2.72 -18.89
C ALA A 48 1.16 -3.10 -19.48
N ARG A 49 1.18 -3.66 -20.68
CA ARG A 49 0.00 -4.28 -21.28
C ARG A 49 -0.35 -5.55 -20.50
N SER A 50 -1.63 -5.79 -20.28
CA SER A 50 -2.16 -7.04 -19.76
C SER A 50 -3.14 -7.67 -20.75
N LYS A 51 -3.63 -8.89 -20.45
CA LYS A 51 -4.67 -9.52 -21.27
C LYS A 51 -5.96 -8.68 -21.34
N GLU A 52 -6.22 -7.90 -20.30
CA GLU A 52 -7.44 -7.11 -20.12
C GLU A 52 -7.28 -5.68 -20.68
N HIS A 53 -6.04 -5.19 -20.89
CA HIS A 53 -5.77 -3.80 -21.26
C HIS A 53 -5.04 -3.72 -22.61
N LYS A 54 -5.70 -3.09 -23.57
CA LYS A 54 -5.16 -2.76 -24.90
C LYS A 54 -4.15 -1.60 -24.81
N GLU A 55 -3.62 -1.12 -25.95
CA GLU A 55 -2.60 -0.07 -26.03
C GLU A 55 -3.00 1.26 -25.35
N HIS A 56 -4.27 1.61 -25.43
CA HIS A 56 -4.81 2.82 -24.82
C HIS A 56 -6.10 2.48 -24.07
N THR A 57 -6.16 2.85 -22.80
CA THR A 57 -7.33 2.66 -21.93
C THR A 57 -7.49 3.87 -21.03
N TYR A 58 -8.54 3.84 -20.21
CA TYR A 58 -8.78 4.82 -19.16
C TYR A 58 -8.90 4.10 -17.82
N HIS A 59 -8.17 4.58 -16.82
CA HIS A 59 -8.31 4.14 -15.43
C HIS A 59 -8.78 5.32 -14.59
N ASN A 60 -9.95 5.19 -13.96
CA ASN A 60 -10.57 6.27 -13.19
C ASN A 60 -10.68 7.60 -13.99
N GLY A 61 -10.96 7.49 -15.29
CA GLY A 61 -11.05 8.64 -16.20
C GLY A 61 -9.70 9.24 -16.64
N VAL A 62 -8.57 8.71 -16.19
CA VAL A 62 -7.22 9.12 -16.61
C VAL A 62 -6.74 8.24 -17.75
N LYS A 63 -6.24 8.85 -18.84
CA LYS A 63 -5.71 8.16 -20.01
C LYS A 63 -4.47 7.34 -19.65
N ALA A 64 -4.40 6.09 -20.10
CA ALA A 64 -3.30 5.19 -19.87
C ALA A 64 -2.72 4.65 -21.17
N TYR A 65 -1.40 4.64 -21.26
CA TYR A 65 -0.62 4.06 -22.35
C TYR A 65 0.01 2.75 -21.88
N HIS A 66 -0.33 1.64 -22.56
CA HIS A 66 0.14 0.31 -22.20
C HIS A 66 1.10 -0.23 -23.25
N TYR A 67 2.27 -0.66 -22.82
CA TYR A 67 3.35 -1.13 -23.67
C TYR A 67 3.54 -2.64 -23.59
N ARG A 68 4.29 -3.19 -24.53
CA ARG A 68 4.71 -4.60 -24.51
C ARG A 68 5.21 -4.97 -23.13
N SER A 69 4.87 -6.18 -22.68
CA SER A 69 5.14 -6.56 -21.32
C SER A 69 5.57 -8.02 -21.19
N LEU A 70 6.31 -8.30 -20.12
CA LEU A 70 6.62 -9.64 -19.67
C LEU A 70 6.08 -9.84 -18.24
N PRO A 71 5.42 -10.96 -17.96
CA PRO A 71 4.92 -11.24 -16.62
C PRO A 71 6.07 -11.53 -15.66
N ILE A 72 5.95 -11.05 -14.43
CA ILE A 72 6.87 -11.41 -13.33
C ILE A 72 6.31 -12.67 -12.67
N PRO A 73 7.03 -13.81 -12.70
CA PRO A 73 6.59 -15.03 -12.04
C PRO A 73 6.31 -14.81 -10.54
N LYS A 74 5.28 -15.46 -10.01
CA LYS A 74 4.88 -15.40 -8.58
C LYS A 74 4.58 -13.99 -8.03
N SER A 75 4.44 -12.98 -8.87
CA SER A 75 4.19 -11.58 -8.47
C SER A 75 2.73 -11.20 -8.30
N ASN A 76 1.82 -12.16 -8.35
CA ASN A 76 0.37 -11.91 -8.30
C ASN A 76 -0.15 -11.05 -9.47
N GLY A 77 0.40 -11.29 -10.68
CA GLY A 77 -0.06 -10.66 -11.92
C GLY A 77 0.64 -9.35 -12.28
N TRP A 78 1.81 -9.07 -11.71
CA TRP A 78 2.62 -7.92 -12.14
C TRP A 78 3.32 -8.21 -13.46
N ASN A 79 3.39 -7.19 -14.31
CA ASN A 79 4.09 -7.22 -15.58
C ASN A 79 5.13 -6.09 -15.63
N LEU A 80 6.26 -6.36 -16.28
CA LEU A 80 7.27 -5.35 -16.61
C LEU A 80 6.89 -4.70 -17.94
N ALA A 81 6.89 -3.38 -18.03
CA ALA A 81 6.65 -2.63 -19.27
C ALA A 81 7.96 -2.40 -20.03
N PHE A 82 7.92 -2.56 -21.34
CA PHE A 82 9.07 -2.34 -22.23
C PHE A 82 8.74 -1.36 -23.37
N PRO A 83 8.42 -0.07 -23.07
CA PRO A 83 8.38 0.95 -24.07
C PRO A 83 9.78 1.18 -24.65
N THR A 84 9.88 1.76 -25.82
CA THR A 84 11.15 2.28 -26.33
C THR A 84 11.34 3.75 -25.93
N VAL A 85 12.59 4.23 -25.88
CA VAL A 85 12.87 5.65 -25.63
C VAL A 85 12.21 6.54 -26.69
N LYS A 86 12.15 6.08 -27.96
CA LYS A 86 11.51 6.81 -29.07
C LYS A 86 10.01 6.98 -28.83
N GLU A 87 9.32 5.91 -28.43
CA GLU A 87 7.87 5.94 -28.12
C GLU A 87 7.57 6.90 -26.98
N LEU A 88 8.29 6.80 -25.84
CA LEU A 88 8.06 7.69 -24.71
C LEU A 88 8.42 9.14 -25.04
N THR A 89 9.52 9.38 -25.79
CA THR A 89 9.88 10.73 -26.23
C THR A 89 8.77 11.35 -27.10
N LYS A 90 8.13 10.54 -27.97
CA LYS A 90 6.99 10.98 -28.79
C LYS A 90 5.80 11.35 -27.91
N ILE A 91 5.36 10.44 -27.03
CA ILE A 91 4.24 10.67 -26.11
C ILE A 91 4.48 11.89 -25.21
N PHE A 92 5.68 12.03 -24.61
CA PHE A 92 6.00 13.17 -23.75
C PHE A 92 5.93 14.51 -24.48
N LYS A 93 6.28 14.54 -25.78
CA LYS A 93 6.12 15.74 -26.62
C LYS A 93 4.65 16.02 -26.94
N GLU A 94 3.90 14.99 -27.39
CA GLU A 94 2.48 15.10 -27.77
C GLU A 94 1.62 15.54 -26.58
N GLU A 95 1.81 14.95 -25.39
CA GLU A 95 1.11 15.28 -24.17
C GLU A 95 1.74 16.49 -23.42
N LYS A 96 2.80 17.10 -23.98
CA LYS A 96 3.50 18.29 -23.44
C LYS A 96 3.90 18.11 -21.97
N ILE A 97 4.47 16.96 -21.60
CA ILE A 97 4.75 16.58 -20.21
C ILE A 97 5.73 17.56 -19.54
N ASP A 98 5.33 18.11 -18.41
CA ASP A 98 6.14 18.96 -17.54
C ASP A 98 6.93 18.17 -16.51
N VAL A 99 6.31 17.07 -15.95
CA VAL A 99 6.90 16.24 -14.88
C VAL A 99 6.67 14.76 -15.18
N VAL A 100 7.71 13.97 -15.02
CA VAL A 100 7.63 12.50 -14.98
C VAL A 100 7.68 12.03 -13.53
N HIS A 101 6.62 11.38 -13.06
CA HIS A 101 6.53 10.81 -11.71
C HIS A 101 6.71 9.30 -11.75
N ILE A 102 7.77 8.80 -11.14
CA ILE A 102 8.11 7.39 -11.06
C ILE A 102 7.56 6.81 -9.77
N LEU A 103 6.61 5.89 -9.85
CA LEU A 103 5.97 5.23 -8.69
C LEU A 103 6.69 3.92 -8.31
N LEU A 104 7.24 3.22 -9.31
CA LEU A 104 7.99 1.98 -9.09
C LEU A 104 9.29 1.98 -9.89
N PRO A 105 10.40 1.53 -9.31
CA PRO A 105 11.70 1.47 -9.97
C PRO A 105 11.81 0.20 -10.84
N MET A 106 10.93 0.07 -11.84
CA MET A 106 10.87 -1.08 -12.75
C MET A 106 11.39 -0.71 -14.16
N SER A 107 11.22 -1.61 -15.13
CA SER A 107 11.73 -1.43 -16.50
C SER A 107 11.17 -0.18 -17.18
N GLY A 108 9.88 0.10 -17.03
CA GLY A 108 9.25 1.31 -17.56
C GLY A 108 9.89 2.59 -17.02
N ALA A 109 10.24 2.61 -15.73
CA ALA A 109 10.90 3.74 -15.09
C ALA A 109 12.27 4.04 -15.72
N ILE A 110 13.09 3.01 -16.02
CA ILE A 110 14.41 3.18 -16.64
C ILE A 110 14.28 3.89 -18.01
N ILE A 111 13.31 3.46 -18.80
CA ILE A 111 13.08 4.02 -20.13
C ILE A 111 12.51 5.43 -20.03
N ALA A 112 11.56 5.67 -19.10
CA ALA A 112 10.98 6.98 -18.85
C ALA A 112 12.03 8.01 -18.40
N ILE A 113 12.97 7.62 -17.53
CA ILE A 113 14.11 8.46 -17.14
C ILE A 113 14.96 8.87 -18.35
N LYS A 114 15.26 7.92 -19.26
CA LYS A 114 16.06 8.22 -20.48
C LYS A 114 15.31 9.19 -21.39
N ALA A 115 14.00 8.98 -21.59
CA ALA A 115 13.16 9.85 -22.41
C ALA A 115 13.01 11.26 -21.79
N ALA A 116 12.74 11.33 -20.48
CA ALA A 116 12.63 12.60 -19.76
C ALA A 116 13.92 13.42 -19.84
N LYS A 117 15.08 12.80 -19.58
CA LYS A 117 16.39 13.48 -19.68
C LYS A 117 16.69 14.00 -21.08
N LYS A 118 16.34 13.23 -22.13
CA LYS A 118 16.50 13.67 -23.52
C LYS A 118 15.71 14.93 -23.84
N LEU A 119 14.59 15.15 -23.14
CA LEU A 119 13.70 16.31 -23.32
C LEU A 119 13.88 17.41 -22.26
N GLY A 120 14.76 17.22 -21.28
CA GLY A 120 14.94 18.17 -20.17
C GLY A 120 13.77 18.17 -19.15
N ILE A 121 12.90 17.16 -19.20
CA ILE A 121 11.74 17.04 -18.32
C ILE A 121 12.19 16.65 -16.91
N LYS A 122 11.63 17.31 -15.90
CA LYS A 122 11.93 17.04 -14.48
C LYS A 122 11.32 15.71 -14.02
N ILE A 123 12.03 15.03 -13.13
CA ILE A 123 11.67 13.71 -12.61
C ILE A 123 11.45 13.80 -11.12
N VAL A 124 10.31 13.31 -10.66
CA VAL A 124 10.01 13.07 -9.24
C VAL A 124 9.88 11.55 -9.06
N ALA A 125 10.46 11.00 -8.01
CA ALA A 125 10.36 9.57 -7.73
C ALA A 125 9.74 9.31 -6.37
N HIS A 126 8.85 8.33 -6.29
CA HIS A 126 8.17 7.91 -5.08
C HIS A 126 8.69 6.53 -4.66
N SER A 127 9.11 6.40 -3.42
CA SER A 127 9.68 5.15 -2.91
C SER A 127 8.59 4.25 -2.35
N HIS A 128 8.24 3.22 -3.11
CA HIS A 128 7.26 2.19 -2.74
C HIS A 128 7.89 0.79 -2.61
N SER A 129 9.22 0.69 -2.63
CA SER A 129 9.91 -0.59 -2.69
C SER A 129 10.87 -0.76 -1.51
N GLN A 130 10.79 -1.92 -0.86
CA GLN A 130 11.59 -2.31 0.29
C GLN A 130 12.21 -3.69 0.02
N PRO A 131 13.54 -3.87 0.23
CA PRO A 131 14.23 -5.14 -0.05
C PRO A 131 13.60 -6.33 0.70
N GLU A 132 13.17 -6.11 1.93
CA GLU A 132 12.58 -7.13 2.80
C GLU A 132 11.34 -7.77 2.15
N ASN A 133 10.53 -6.99 1.48
CA ASN A 133 9.33 -7.49 0.78
C ASN A 133 9.67 -8.31 -0.47
N LEU A 134 10.89 -8.16 -1.02
CA LEU A 134 11.30 -8.82 -2.25
C LEU A 134 12.08 -10.11 -2.00
N PHE A 135 12.89 -10.14 -0.93
CA PHE A 135 13.88 -11.19 -0.74
C PHE A 135 13.64 -12.09 0.49
N MET A 136 12.53 -11.88 1.22
CA MET A 136 12.23 -12.65 2.45
C MET A 136 12.11 -14.16 2.21
N GLU A 137 11.69 -14.58 1.01
CA GLU A 137 11.58 -16.00 0.63
C GLU A 137 12.91 -16.63 0.18
N MET A 138 13.94 -15.79 -0.05
CA MET A 138 15.25 -16.29 -0.46
C MET A 138 16.02 -16.88 0.74
N PRO A 139 16.97 -17.79 0.53
CA PRO A 139 17.83 -18.28 1.61
C PRO A 139 18.49 -17.13 2.39
N LYS A 140 18.45 -17.20 3.72
CA LYS A 140 18.94 -16.12 4.61
C LYS A 140 20.38 -15.68 4.30
N ILE A 141 21.22 -16.61 3.86
CA ILE A 141 22.64 -16.35 3.55
C ILE A 141 22.83 -15.40 2.36
N ILE A 142 21.92 -15.40 1.37
CA ILE A 142 22.01 -14.53 0.18
C ILE A 142 21.22 -13.23 0.30
N GLN A 143 20.29 -13.13 1.25
CA GLN A 143 19.44 -11.92 1.43
C GLN A 143 20.26 -10.63 1.59
N PRO A 144 21.35 -10.56 2.40
CA PRO A 144 22.13 -9.33 2.54
C PRO A 144 22.82 -8.90 1.24
N THR A 145 23.25 -9.86 0.42
CA THR A 145 23.89 -9.58 -0.86
C THR A 145 22.88 -9.07 -1.87
N LEU A 146 21.72 -9.72 -1.98
CA LEU A 146 20.62 -9.28 -2.84
C LEU A 146 20.10 -7.90 -2.40
N GLY A 147 19.97 -7.66 -1.10
CA GLY A 147 19.61 -6.35 -0.56
C GLY A 147 20.60 -5.25 -0.95
N ARG A 148 21.92 -5.52 -0.88
CA ARG A 148 22.95 -4.56 -1.33
C ARG A 148 22.88 -4.26 -2.82
N ILE A 149 22.67 -5.29 -3.65
CA ILE A 149 22.52 -5.12 -5.12
C ILE A 149 21.27 -4.28 -5.39
N TRP A 150 20.15 -4.61 -4.75
CA TRP A 150 18.90 -3.88 -4.88
C TRP A 150 19.03 -2.40 -4.44
N ASN A 151 19.68 -2.15 -3.32
CA ASN A 151 19.93 -0.79 -2.83
C ASN A 151 20.78 0.01 -3.80
N ARG A 152 21.84 -0.59 -4.41
CA ARG A 152 22.64 0.08 -5.47
C ARG A 152 21.79 0.42 -6.70
N TYR A 153 20.89 -0.48 -7.08
CA TYR A 153 19.96 -0.25 -8.17
C TYR A 153 18.99 0.91 -7.85
N LEU A 154 18.41 0.92 -6.64
CA LEU A 154 17.54 2.02 -6.18
C LEU A 154 18.30 3.35 -6.15
N MET A 155 19.55 3.37 -5.63
CA MET A 155 20.40 4.57 -5.65
C MET A 155 20.62 5.08 -7.07
N TRP A 156 20.83 4.18 -8.02
CA TRP A 156 21.02 4.55 -9.41
C TRP A 156 19.76 5.16 -10.02
N ILE A 157 18.58 4.61 -9.76
CA ILE A 157 17.30 5.16 -10.25
C ILE A 157 16.96 6.47 -9.53
N TYR A 158 16.88 6.45 -8.21
CA TYR A 158 16.45 7.58 -7.41
C TYR A 158 17.41 8.77 -7.51
N GLY A 159 18.70 8.50 -7.68
CA GLY A 159 19.68 9.54 -7.96
C GLY A 159 19.51 10.26 -9.31
N LYS A 160 18.57 9.83 -10.16
CA LYS A 160 18.26 10.52 -11.42
C LYS A 160 17.08 11.50 -11.27
N ALA A 161 16.34 11.43 -10.17
CA ALA A 161 15.23 12.33 -9.90
C ALA A 161 15.71 13.66 -9.27
N GLU A 162 14.96 14.72 -9.49
CA GLU A 162 15.15 16.01 -8.86
C GLU A 162 14.68 16.01 -7.40
N SER A 163 13.61 15.24 -7.11
CA SER A 163 13.05 15.10 -5.75
C SER A 163 12.59 13.67 -5.48
N LEU A 164 12.72 13.24 -4.22
CA LEU A 164 12.24 11.95 -3.73
C LEU A 164 11.03 12.14 -2.82
N ILE A 165 10.07 11.23 -2.92
CA ILE A 165 8.91 11.16 -2.03
C ILE A 165 8.97 9.82 -1.29
N TYR A 166 8.76 9.89 0.02
CA TYR A 166 8.68 8.72 0.90
C TYR A 166 7.30 8.68 1.55
N PRO A 167 6.65 7.51 1.70
CA PRO A 167 5.32 7.45 2.30
C PRO A 167 5.31 7.73 3.80
N THR A 168 6.44 7.51 4.49
CA THR A 168 6.59 7.73 5.94
C THR A 168 7.99 8.21 6.29
N GLU A 169 8.16 8.80 7.49
CA GLU A 169 9.47 9.14 8.04
C GLU A 169 10.36 7.92 8.23
N MET A 170 9.78 6.77 8.59
CA MET A 170 10.54 5.52 8.66
C MET A 170 11.07 5.13 7.28
N ALA A 171 10.23 5.16 6.25
CA ALA A 171 10.66 4.89 4.88
C ALA A 171 11.77 5.85 4.43
N ARG A 172 11.68 7.13 4.79
CA ARG A 172 12.73 8.12 4.56
C ARG A 172 14.03 7.74 5.27
N SER A 173 13.99 7.41 6.55
CA SER A 173 15.18 7.06 7.33
C SER A 173 15.86 5.78 6.82
N LEU A 174 15.09 4.77 6.40
CA LEU A 174 15.62 3.53 5.83
C LEU A 174 16.29 3.75 4.46
N LEU A 175 15.76 4.68 3.66
CA LEU A 175 16.12 4.85 2.26
C LEU A 175 16.87 6.17 1.99
N GLN A 176 17.06 7.00 3.01
CA GLN A 176 17.68 8.34 2.91
C GLN A 176 19.06 8.29 2.24
N ASN A 177 19.80 7.22 2.44
CA ASN A 177 21.12 7.01 1.84
C ASN A 177 21.06 6.47 0.40
N LEU A 178 19.86 6.20 -0.14
CA LEU A 178 19.69 5.70 -1.51
C LEU A 178 19.61 6.80 -2.56
N GLY A 179 19.42 8.06 -2.15
CA GLY A 179 19.43 9.23 -3.02
C GLY A 179 20.83 9.86 -3.17
N LYS A 180 20.89 10.97 -3.89
CA LYS A 180 22.09 11.83 -3.89
C LYS A 180 22.18 12.56 -2.54
N LYS A 181 23.40 12.79 -2.07
CA LYS A 181 23.63 13.66 -0.93
C LYS A 181 22.94 15.01 -1.18
N ASN A 182 22.14 15.48 -0.22
CA ASN A 182 21.36 16.73 -0.31
C ASN A 182 20.27 16.74 -1.41
N GLN A 183 19.80 15.56 -1.88
CA GLN A 183 18.66 15.51 -2.78
C GLN A 183 17.38 15.97 -2.07
N PRO A 184 16.59 16.89 -2.66
CA PRO A 184 15.31 17.29 -2.10
C PRO A 184 14.42 16.09 -1.86
N SER A 185 13.74 16.04 -0.72
CA SER A 185 12.81 14.96 -0.42
C SER A 185 11.64 15.46 0.43
N ALA A 186 10.50 14.80 0.29
CA ALA A 186 9.30 15.03 1.06
C ALA A 186 8.77 13.70 1.63
N VAL A 187 8.08 13.79 2.76
CA VAL A 187 7.29 12.67 3.28
C VAL A 187 5.83 12.97 2.97
N ILE A 188 5.24 12.13 2.11
CA ILE A 188 3.88 12.28 1.63
C ILE A 188 3.21 10.91 1.74
N SER A 189 2.27 10.76 2.66
CA SER A 189 1.47 9.55 2.81
C SER A 189 0.72 9.22 1.52
N ASN A 190 0.52 7.95 1.24
CA ASN A 190 -0.38 7.52 0.16
C ASN A 190 -1.81 7.98 0.38
N GLY A 191 -2.15 8.31 1.62
CA GLY A 191 -3.43 8.85 1.99
C GLY A 191 -4.58 7.85 1.90
N ILE A 192 -5.68 8.21 2.54
CA ILE A 192 -6.93 7.45 2.51
C ILE A 192 -8.07 8.38 2.08
N ASP A 193 -8.92 7.94 1.18
CA ASP A 193 -10.16 8.67 0.88
C ASP A 193 -11.17 8.43 2.00
N LEU A 194 -11.24 9.37 2.93
CA LEU A 194 -12.11 9.26 4.10
C LEU A 194 -13.57 9.11 3.71
N LYS A 195 -14.02 9.71 2.60
CA LYS A 195 -15.41 9.61 2.14
C LYS A 195 -15.77 8.18 1.74
N GLU A 196 -14.83 7.49 1.10
CA GLU A 196 -15.00 6.10 0.67
C GLU A 196 -15.19 5.16 1.88
N PHE A 197 -14.48 5.41 3.00
CA PHE A 197 -14.47 4.57 4.20
C PHE A 197 -15.43 5.03 5.31
N GLN A 198 -16.12 6.16 5.15
CA GLN A 198 -17.10 6.65 6.13
C GLN A 198 -18.45 5.91 6.08
N SER A 199 -18.78 5.25 4.97
CA SER A 199 -19.97 4.43 4.90
C SER A 199 -19.89 3.30 5.93
N LYS A 200 -20.86 3.24 6.84
CA LYS A 200 -20.99 2.15 7.84
C LYS A 200 -21.83 0.97 7.34
N SER A 201 -22.20 0.98 6.06
CA SER A 201 -22.93 -0.13 5.47
C SER A 201 -22.08 -1.40 5.47
N ILE A 202 -22.73 -2.51 5.73
CA ILE A 202 -22.18 -3.86 5.54
C ILE A 202 -22.93 -4.62 4.44
N GLY A 203 -24.00 -4.01 3.88
CA GLY A 203 -24.86 -4.67 2.89
C GLY A 203 -25.25 -6.08 3.30
N ASP A 204 -25.20 -7.00 2.36
CA ASP A 204 -25.41 -8.44 2.55
C ASP A 204 -24.12 -9.23 2.84
N PHE A 205 -23.01 -8.53 3.18
CA PHE A 205 -21.67 -9.11 3.35
C PHE A 205 -21.67 -10.32 4.32
N ASN A 206 -22.32 -10.20 5.47
CA ASN A 206 -22.34 -11.28 6.47
C ASN A 206 -23.03 -12.52 5.92
N GLU A 207 -24.06 -12.38 5.12
CA GLU A 207 -24.81 -13.48 4.50
C GLU A 207 -24.00 -14.14 3.38
N ARG A 208 -23.47 -13.34 2.45
CA ARG A 208 -22.68 -13.85 1.32
C ARG A 208 -21.41 -14.58 1.76
N PHE A 209 -20.79 -14.14 2.85
CA PHE A 209 -19.54 -14.72 3.35
C PHE A 209 -19.74 -15.61 4.57
N ASN A 210 -21.00 -15.90 4.96
CA ASN A 210 -21.36 -16.73 6.10
C ASN A 210 -20.66 -16.30 7.40
N VAL A 211 -20.65 -14.99 7.67
CA VAL A 211 -20.05 -14.40 8.87
C VAL A 211 -21.12 -14.22 9.93
N GLN A 212 -20.98 -14.88 11.07
CA GLN A 212 -21.97 -14.86 12.16
C GLN A 212 -22.00 -13.48 12.84
N LYS A 213 -23.21 -12.90 13.00
CA LYS A 213 -23.40 -11.53 13.50
C LYS A 213 -23.02 -11.37 14.98
N GLU A 214 -23.24 -12.39 15.79
CA GLU A 214 -23.10 -12.35 17.26
C GLU A 214 -21.64 -12.52 17.73
N LYS A 215 -20.71 -12.73 16.83
CA LYS A 215 -19.31 -12.95 17.17
C LYS A 215 -18.52 -11.64 17.21
N VAL A 216 -17.53 -11.58 18.12
CA VAL A 216 -16.46 -10.59 18.03
C VAL A 216 -15.56 -10.93 16.86
N LYS A 217 -15.48 -10.04 15.89
CA LYS A 217 -14.82 -10.27 14.61
C LYS A 217 -13.47 -9.60 14.54
N LEU A 218 -12.43 -10.42 14.42
CA LEU A 218 -11.08 -9.99 14.08
C LEU A 218 -10.94 -9.91 12.57
N LEU A 219 -10.26 -8.92 12.05
CA LEU A 219 -10.02 -8.76 10.61
C LEU A 219 -8.54 -8.61 10.32
N PHE A 220 -8.07 -9.39 9.35
CA PHE A 220 -6.82 -9.17 8.63
C PHE A 220 -7.13 -8.86 7.18
N VAL A 221 -6.46 -7.85 6.61
CA VAL A 221 -6.50 -7.52 5.17
C VAL A 221 -5.07 -7.45 4.64
N GLY A 222 -4.78 -8.20 3.60
CA GLY A 222 -3.45 -8.16 2.98
C GLY A 222 -3.11 -9.38 2.14
N ARG A 223 -1.98 -9.32 1.45
CA ARG A 223 -1.45 -10.46 0.71
C ARG A 223 -1.06 -11.60 1.66
N LEU A 224 -1.31 -12.85 1.27
CA LEU A 224 -0.89 -14.01 2.05
C LEU A 224 0.53 -14.44 1.67
N PHE A 225 1.50 -13.61 2.11
CA PHE A 225 2.93 -13.72 1.85
C PHE A 225 3.69 -13.69 3.17
N PRO A 226 4.96 -14.16 3.23
CA PRO A 226 5.73 -14.30 4.48
C PRO A 226 5.86 -13.01 5.28
N GLU A 227 6.03 -11.87 4.60
CA GLU A 227 6.17 -10.57 5.27
C GLU A 227 4.92 -10.14 6.04
N LYS A 228 3.77 -10.74 5.74
CA LYS A 228 2.50 -10.44 6.45
C LYS A 228 2.31 -11.26 7.71
N SER A 229 3.09 -12.33 7.91
CA SER A 229 3.13 -13.16 9.13
C SER A 229 1.74 -13.58 9.65
N VAL A 230 0.83 -13.93 8.74
CA VAL A 230 -0.56 -14.30 9.07
C VAL A 230 -0.62 -15.57 9.94
N ASP A 231 0.38 -16.42 9.82
CA ASP A 231 0.54 -17.60 10.67
C ASP A 231 0.64 -17.26 12.17
N THR A 232 1.26 -16.11 12.51
CA THR A 232 1.30 -15.62 13.90
C THR A 232 -0.11 -15.34 14.43
N LEU A 233 -0.99 -14.72 13.62
CA LEU A 233 -2.37 -14.45 14.00
C LEU A 233 -3.19 -15.76 14.13
N ILE A 234 -3.01 -16.70 13.21
CA ILE A 234 -3.68 -18.01 13.28
C ILE A 234 -3.22 -18.80 14.51
N LYS A 235 -1.93 -18.76 14.87
CA LYS A 235 -1.38 -19.41 16.08
C LYS A 235 -1.88 -18.78 17.39
N ALA A 236 -2.25 -17.50 17.39
CA ALA A 236 -2.83 -16.82 18.54
C ALA A 236 -4.28 -17.24 18.83
N LEU A 237 -5.02 -17.67 17.79
CA LEU A 237 -6.46 -17.89 17.89
C LEU A 237 -6.89 -19.02 18.83
N PRO A 238 -6.18 -20.16 19.00
CA PRO A 238 -6.56 -21.21 19.95
C PRO A 238 -6.71 -20.69 21.39
N GLU A 239 -5.79 -19.85 21.85
CA GLU A 239 -5.87 -19.27 23.20
C GLU A 239 -7.07 -18.33 23.34
N ILE A 240 -7.34 -17.52 22.29
CA ILE A 240 -8.45 -16.59 22.26
C ILE A 240 -9.78 -17.33 22.31
N VAL A 241 -9.99 -18.32 21.43
CA VAL A 241 -11.27 -19.05 21.35
C VAL A 241 -11.49 -19.97 22.55
N LYS A 242 -10.44 -20.40 23.24
CA LYS A 242 -10.56 -21.14 24.49
C LYS A 242 -11.26 -20.31 25.59
N LYS A 243 -11.00 -18.99 25.63
CA LYS A 243 -11.63 -18.05 26.56
C LYS A 243 -12.94 -17.50 26.03
N HIS A 244 -13.00 -17.21 24.71
CA HIS A 244 -14.13 -16.55 24.04
C HIS A 244 -14.50 -17.32 22.77
N GLN A 245 -15.32 -18.36 22.91
CA GLN A 245 -15.77 -19.20 21.77
C GLN A 245 -16.56 -18.42 20.71
N ASN A 246 -17.06 -17.24 21.04
CA ASN A 246 -17.75 -16.33 20.13
C ASN A 246 -16.80 -15.41 19.35
N THR A 247 -15.48 -15.69 19.29
CA THR A 247 -14.53 -14.96 18.47
C THR A 247 -14.39 -15.58 17.09
N HIS A 248 -14.29 -14.76 16.05
CA HIS A 248 -14.14 -15.19 14.67
C HIS A 248 -13.09 -14.34 13.92
N LEU A 249 -12.22 -14.99 13.15
CA LEU A 249 -11.20 -14.33 12.35
C LEU A 249 -11.61 -14.31 10.87
N MET A 250 -11.68 -13.13 10.28
CA MET A 250 -11.84 -12.90 8.85
C MET A 250 -10.50 -12.57 8.21
N ILE A 251 -10.14 -13.29 7.15
CA ILE A 251 -8.90 -13.07 6.40
C ILE A 251 -9.25 -12.68 4.98
N VAL A 252 -9.06 -11.41 4.65
CA VAL A 252 -9.23 -10.85 3.29
C VAL A 252 -7.89 -10.80 2.58
N GLY A 253 -7.81 -11.42 1.42
CA GLY A 253 -6.65 -11.41 0.55
C GLY A 253 -6.28 -12.76 -0.03
N ALA A 254 -5.31 -12.75 -0.93
CA ALA A 254 -4.79 -13.93 -1.59
C ALA A 254 -3.25 -13.96 -1.56
N GLY A 255 -2.68 -15.12 -1.77
CA GLY A 255 -1.25 -15.34 -1.85
C GLY A 255 -0.92 -16.83 -1.82
N HIS A 256 0.32 -17.15 -2.15
CA HIS A 256 0.77 -18.55 -2.27
C HIS A 256 0.78 -19.31 -0.91
N LEU A 257 0.75 -18.58 0.22
CA LEU A 257 0.67 -19.21 1.55
C LEU A 257 -0.74 -19.66 1.94
N ARG A 258 -1.79 -19.36 1.16
CA ARG A 258 -3.18 -19.66 1.53
C ARG A 258 -3.38 -21.11 1.97
N GLN A 259 -3.00 -22.08 1.16
CA GLN A 259 -3.16 -23.51 1.48
C GLN A 259 -2.41 -23.89 2.76
N LYS A 260 -1.20 -23.36 2.96
CA LYS A 260 -0.40 -23.60 4.18
C LYS A 260 -1.09 -23.04 5.43
N LEU A 261 -1.71 -21.86 5.33
CA LEU A 261 -2.44 -21.21 6.42
C LEU A 261 -3.74 -21.94 6.75
N GLU A 262 -4.49 -22.42 5.74
CA GLU A 262 -5.69 -23.26 5.92
C GLU A 262 -5.33 -24.59 6.60
N LYS A 263 -4.23 -25.24 6.19
CA LYS A 263 -3.73 -26.45 6.84
C LYS A 263 -3.29 -26.18 8.29
N LEU A 264 -2.67 -25.03 8.57
CA LEU A 264 -2.31 -24.64 9.94
C LEU A 264 -3.57 -24.49 10.80
N ALA A 265 -4.61 -23.81 10.31
CA ALA A 265 -5.88 -23.65 11.02
C ALA A 265 -6.55 -25.01 11.32
N SER A 266 -6.51 -25.93 10.37
CA SER A 266 -7.03 -27.31 10.54
C SER A 266 -6.24 -28.07 11.61
N ASN A 267 -4.91 -28.03 11.57
CA ASN A 267 -4.05 -28.71 12.53
C ASN A 267 -4.25 -28.19 13.98
N LEU A 268 -4.61 -26.91 14.11
CA LEU A 268 -4.91 -26.27 15.40
C LEU A 268 -6.37 -26.46 15.85
N GLY A 269 -7.22 -27.12 15.05
CA GLY A 269 -8.62 -27.39 15.39
C GLY A 269 -9.52 -26.16 15.40
N ILE A 270 -9.13 -25.06 14.73
CA ILE A 270 -9.81 -23.76 14.78
C ILE A 270 -10.51 -23.37 13.48
N THR A 271 -10.67 -24.30 12.52
CA THR A 271 -11.27 -24.01 11.21
C THR A 271 -12.64 -23.33 11.30
N LYS A 272 -13.49 -23.72 12.26
CA LYS A 272 -14.81 -23.11 12.48
C LYS A 272 -14.77 -21.65 12.98
N HIS A 273 -13.62 -21.17 13.38
CA HIS A 273 -13.39 -19.82 13.88
C HIS A 273 -12.66 -18.90 12.88
N ILE A 274 -12.44 -19.37 11.65
CA ILE A 274 -11.73 -18.61 10.60
C ILE A 274 -12.52 -18.69 9.29
N THR A 275 -12.64 -17.53 8.61
CA THR A 275 -13.11 -17.46 7.22
C THR A 275 -12.04 -16.82 6.35
N PHE A 276 -11.58 -17.58 5.34
CA PHE A 276 -10.69 -17.08 4.29
C PHE A 276 -11.54 -16.53 3.13
N LEU A 277 -11.73 -15.22 3.09
CA LEU A 277 -12.59 -14.53 2.12
C LEU A 277 -11.98 -14.47 0.70
N GLY A 278 -10.66 -14.63 0.59
CA GLY A 278 -9.97 -14.49 -0.69
C GLY A 278 -9.87 -13.02 -1.13
N LEU A 279 -9.75 -12.82 -2.45
CA LEU A 279 -9.82 -11.47 -3.04
C LEU A 279 -11.29 -11.06 -3.12
N VAL A 280 -11.58 -9.91 -2.57
CA VAL A 280 -12.90 -9.28 -2.57
C VAL A 280 -12.88 -7.99 -3.39
N SER A 281 -14.04 -7.44 -3.73
CA SER A 281 -14.17 -6.12 -4.34
C SER A 281 -13.73 -5.01 -3.35
N GLU A 282 -13.45 -3.79 -3.82
CA GLU A 282 -13.17 -2.65 -2.94
C GLU A 282 -14.34 -2.37 -2.00
N GLU A 283 -15.58 -2.49 -2.50
CA GLU A 283 -16.80 -2.36 -1.70
C GLU A 283 -16.88 -3.43 -0.60
N ASP A 284 -16.68 -4.71 -0.95
CA ASP A 284 -16.68 -5.80 0.03
C ASP A 284 -15.53 -5.68 1.05
N LYS A 285 -14.40 -5.09 0.64
CA LYS A 285 -13.31 -4.79 1.57
C LYS A 285 -13.75 -3.77 2.62
N ILE A 286 -14.47 -2.72 2.21
CA ILE A 286 -15.05 -1.72 3.13
C ILE A 286 -16.10 -2.40 4.03
N HIS A 287 -16.95 -3.24 3.47
CA HIS A 287 -17.92 -4.02 4.25
C HIS A 287 -17.22 -4.94 5.28
N ALA A 288 -16.09 -5.57 4.92
CA ALA A 288 -15.31 -6.38 5.86
C ALA A 288 -14.75 -5.55 7.02
N TYR A 289 -14.22 -4.35 6.76
CA TYR A 289 -13.81 -3.44 7.83
C TYR A 289 -15.01 -3.08 8.71
N ASN A 290 -16.12 -2.69 8.12
CA ASN A 290 -17.31 -2.29 8.88
C ASN A 290 -17.90 -3.42 9.72
N ALA A 291 -17.93 -4.64 9.18
CA ALA A 291 -18.39 -5.84 9.86
C ALA A 291 -17.46 -6.32 10.97
N SER A 292 -16.21 -5.87 11.02
CA SER A 292 -15.24 -6.28 12.04
C SER A 292 -15.30 -5.41 13.29
N ASP A 293 -14.74 -5.93 14.39
CA ASP A 293 -14.62 -5.24 15.68
C ASP A 293 -13.20 -4.81 15.99
N ILE A 294 -12.20 -5.58 15.53
CA ILE A 294 -10.77 -5.37 15.78
C ILE A 294 -9.99 -5.65 14.50
N PHE A 295 -9.13 -4.74 14.12
CA PHE A 295 -8.21 -4.96 13.00
C PHE A 295 -6.83 -5.42 13.51
N VAL A 296 -6.25 -6.45 12.86
CA VAL A 296 -4.96 -7.03 13.27
C VAL A 296 -4.01 -7.08 12.08
N LEU A 297 -2.82 -6.48 12.22
CA LEU A 297 -1.76 -6.53 11.21
C LEU A 297 -0.45 -7.07 11.79
N PRO A 298 -0.14 -8.37 11.64
CA PRO A 298 1.07 -8.99 12.17
C PRO A 298 2.30 -8.82 11.27
N SER A 299 2.29 -7.87 10.33
CA SER A 299 3.31 -7.68 9.31
C SER A 299 4.70 -7.42 9.89
N LEU A 300 5.72 -8.00 9.26
CA LEU A 300 7.14 -7.83 9.57
C LEU A 300 7.75 -6.62 8.88
N ALA A 301 7.19 -6.23 7.72
CA ALA A 301 7.70 -5.14 6.91
C ALA A 301 6.56 -4.40 6.21
N GLU A 302 6.48 -3.08 6.44
CA GLU A 302 5.55 -2.16 5.79
C GLU A 302 6.22 -0.81 5.61
N LEU A 303 6.20 -0.24 4.40
CA LEU A 303 6.65 1.14 4.20
C LEU A 303 5.65 2.16 4.75
N GLU A 304 4.37 1.83 4.75
CA GLU A 304 3.31 2.62 5.36
C GLU A 304 2.29 1.72 6.07
N GLY A 305 1.63 0.81 5.34
CA GLY A 305 0.57 -0.04 5.89
C GLY A 305 -0.81 0.56 5.64
N MET A 306 -1.14 0.81 4.37
CA MET A 306 -2.42 1.38 3.92
C MET A 306 -3.64 0.73 4.57
N VAL A 307 -3.60 -0.60 4.74
CA VAL A 307 -4.70 -1.35 5.36
C VAL A 307 -4.95 -0.96 6.83
N VAL A 308 -3.93 -0.43 7.53
CA VAL A 308 -4.12 0.14 8.89
C VAL A 308 -4.86 1.47 8.80
N LEU A 309 -4.51 2.33 7.83
CA LEU A 309 -5.22 3.59 7.60
C LEU A 309 -6.68 3.35 7.20
N GLU A 310 -6.94 2.31 6.37
CA GLU A 310 -8.28 1.89 5.99
C GLU A 310 -9.09 1.45 7.23
N ALA A 311 -8.50 0.62 8.09
CA ALA A 311 -9.12 0.19 9.35
C ALA A 311 -9.41 1.37 10.29
N MET A 312 -8.45 2.30 10.42
CA MET A 312 -8.61 3.51 11.23
C MET A 312 -9.73 4.40 10.68
N ALA A 313 -9.83 4.58 9.36
CA ALA A 313 -10.90 5.35 8.72
C ALA A 313 -12.29 4.74 8.94
N CYS A 314 -12.36 3.40 9.06
CA CYS A 314 -13.58 2.69 9.46
C CYS A 314 -13.82 2.69 10.99
N GLY A 315 -13.01 3.40 11.77
CA GLY A 315 -13.14 3.50 13.22
C GLY A 315 -12.84 2.20 13.96
N LYS A 316 -11.87 1.40 13.49
CA LYS A 316 -11.50 0.15 14.15
C LYS A 316 -10.31 0.34 15.09
N PRO A 317 -10.33 -0.24 16.30
CA PRO A 317 -9.14 -0.40 17.09
C PRO A 317 -8.14 -1.29 16.35
N ILE A 318 -6.86 -0.98 16.45
CA ILE A 318 -5.80 -1.65 15.71
C ILE A 318 -4.85 -2.40 16.63
N ILE A 319 -4.44 -3.61 16.22
CA ILE A 319 -3.37 -4.37 16.86
C ILE A 319 -2.30 -4.64 15.80
N VAL A 320 -1.10 -4.13 16.03
CA VAL A 320 -0.04 -4.13 15.03
C VAL A 320 1.26 -4.67 15.62
N SER A 321 2.03 -5.39 14.81
CA SER A 321 3.37 -5.85 15.18
C SER A 321 4.32 -4.68 15.48
N ASP A 322 5.17 -4.79 16.50
CA ASP A 322 6.24 -3.83 16.81
C ASP A 322 7.46 -3.96 15.88
N ALA A 323 7.32 -4.65 14.76
CA ALA A 323 8.40 -4.94 13.82
C ALA A 323 9.16 -3.66 13.41
N LYS A 324 10.49 -3.70 13.53
CA LYS A 324 11.37 -2.54 13.23
C LYS A 324 11.30 -2.08 11.78
N MET A 325 10.98 -3.01 10.86
CA MET A 325 10.87 -2.75 9.42
C MET A 325 9.43 -2.42 8.98
N SER A 326 8.52 -2.16 9.93
CA SER A 326 7.13 -1.82 9.68
C SER A 326 6.79 -0.43 10.19
N ALA A 327 6.45 0.50 9.27
CA ALA A 327 5.97 1.83 9.63
C ALA A 327 4.60 1.81 10.30
N SER A 328 3.84 0.74 10.13
CA SER A 328 2.50 0.59 10.72
C SER A 328 2.50 0.72 12.24
N ARG A 329 3.61 0.40 12.91
CA ARG A 329 3.77 0.55 14.37
C ARG A 329 3.55 1.99 14.85
N TYR A 330 3.86 2.97 14.02
CA TYR A 330 3.74 4.41 14.37
C TYR A 330 2.32 4.94 14.29
N PHE A 331 1.37 4.15 13.76
CA PHE A 331 -0.05 4.48 13.83
C PHE A 331 -0.68 4.15 15.18
N VAL A 332 -0.03 3.29 15.98
CA VAL A 332 -0.54 2.86 17.29
C VAL A 332 -0.11 3.85 18.38
N ASN A 333 -1.10 4.35 19.11
CA ASN A 333 -0.90 5.19 20.29
C ASN A 333 -2.05 4.90 21.28
N ASP A 334 -3.11 5.73 21.31
CA ASP A 334 -4.30 5.60 22.13
C ASP A 334 -5.50 4.98 21.38
N ASN A 335 -5.24 4.25 20.32
CA ASN A 335 -6.19 3.66 19.38
C ASN A 335 -5.99 2.15 19.17
N GLY A 336 -5.13 1.52 19.97
CA GLY A 336 -4.81 0.11 19.82
C GLY A 336 -3.61 -0.33 20.64
N PHE A 337 -3.08 -1.51 20.28
CA PHE A 337 -1.91 -2.08 20.94
C PHE A 337 -0.84 -2.52 19.95
N LEU A 338 0.42 -2.42 20.39
CA LEU A 338 1.53 -3.14 19.77
C LEU A 338 1.68 -4.50 20.44
N PHE A 339 2.10 -5.50 19.67
CA PHE A 339 2.53 -6.79 20.17
C PHE A 339 3.93 -7.14 19.67
N ARG A 340 4.65 -7.96 20.40
CA ARG A 340 6.01 -8.39 20.03
C ARG A 340 6.02 -9.19 18.75
N THR A 341 6.85 -8.79 17.82
CA THR A 341 6.96 -9.38 16.48
C THR A 341 7.08 -10.91 16.54
N GLN A 342 6.20 -11.61 15.81
CA GLN A 342 6.13 -13.07 15.71
C GLN A 342 5.79 -13.80 17.04
N ASP A 343 5.41 -13.09 18.08
CA ASP A 343 4.97 -13.65 19.36
C ASP A 343 3.44 -13.79 19.37
N HIS A 344 2.96 -15.00 19.10
CA HIS A 344 1.52 -15.29 19.04
C HIS A 344 0.85 -15.28 20.42
N GLU A 345 1.59 -15.55 21.51
CA GLU A 345 1.06 -15.47 22.87
C GLU A 345 0.84 -14.02 23.28
N ASP A 346 1.81 -13.13 22.96
CA ASP A 346 1.64 -11.71 23.20
C ASP A 346 0.50 -11.14 22.35
N LEU A 347 0.41 -11.53 21.06
CA LEU A 347 -0.70 -11.15 20.21
C LEU A 347 -2.06 -11.57 20.81
N ALA A 348 -2.17 -12.82 21.31
CA ALA A 348 -3.38 -13.30 21.95
C ALA A 348 -3.75 -12.44 23.17
N ARG A 349 -2.77 -12.11 24.03
CA ARG A 349 -2.99 -11.22 25.20
C ARG A 349 -3.51 -9.83 24.78
N GLN A 350 -2.94 -9.22 23.72
CA GLN A 350 -3.41 -7.89 23.28
C GLN A 350 -4.82 -7.97 22.67
N ILE A 351 -5.14 -9.03 21.92
CA ILE A 351 -6.49 -9.24 21.36
C ILE A 351 -7.50 -9.43 22.49
N LEU A 352 -7.18 -10.25 23.48
CA LEU A 352 -8.09 -10.51 24.63
C LEU A 352 -8.45 -9.24 25.37
N LYS A 353 -7.54 -8.29 25.58
CA LYS A 353 -7.86 -7.00 26.19
C LYS A 353 -8.99 -6.26 25.47
N LEU A 354 -9.03 -6.37 24.14
CA LEU A 354 -10.09 -5.74 23.36
C LEU A 354 -11.33 -6.62 23.21
N VAL A 355 -11.20 -7.94 23.28
CA VAL A 355 -12.35 -8.86 23.26
C VAL A 355 -13.14 -8.72 24.55
N ASP A 356 -12.44 -8.59 25.70
CA ASP A 356 -13.05 -8.49 27.04
C ASP A 356 -13.71 -7.13 27.31
N ASP A 357 -13.24 -6.04 26.66
CA ASP A 357 -13.62 -4.67 26.97
C ASP A 357 -14.25 -3.96 25.77
N ALA A 358 -15.58 -4.03 25.65
CA ALA A 358 -16.34 -3.37 24.59
C ALA A 358 -16.24 -1.83 24.64
N PRO A 359 -16.33 -1.17 25.82
CA PRO A 359 -16.07 0.27 25.95
C PRO A 359 -14.70 0.69 25.45
N LEU A 360 -13.65 -0.08 25.74
CA LEU A 360 -12.29 0.19 25.26
C LEU A 360 -12.21 0.07 23.73
N ARG A 361 -12.84 -0.96 23.13
CA ARG A 361 -12.95 -1.09 21.66
C ARG A 361 -13.58 0.15 21.03
N GLU A 362 -14.69 0.63 21.60
CA GLU A 362 -15.38 1.82 21.10
C GLU A 362 -14.52 3.08 21.23
N LYS A 363 -13.86 3.28 22.38
CA LYS A 363 -12.94 4.39 22.61
C LYS A 363 -11.79 4.38 21.60
N PHE A 364 -11.13 3.23 21.42
CA PHE A 364 -10.01 3.10 20.48
C PHE A 364 -10.46 3.26 19.03
N GLY A 365 -11.66 2.79 18.69
CA GLY A 365 -12.25 3.01 17.37
C GLY A 365 -12.48 4.49 17.06
N LYS A 366 -13.03 5.27 18.00
CA LYS A 366 -13.19 6.72 17.88
C LYS A 366 -11.84 7.41 17.69
N ASN A 367 -10.84 7.03 18.48
CA ASN A 367 -9.49 7.59 18.37
C ASN A 367 -8.83 7.24 17.01
N SER A 368 -9.02 6.01 16.53
CA SER A 368 -8.57 5.60 15.19
C SER A 368 -9.15 6.49 14.11
N PHE A 369 -10.47 6.70 14.13
CA PHE A 369 -11.15 7.56 13.15
C PHE A 369 -10.61 9.01 13.18
N GLU A 370 -10.50 9.61 14.38
CA GLU A 370 -9.96 10.96 14.49
C GLU A 370 -8.52 11.08 13.95
N LYS A 371 -7.67 10.11 14.25
CA LYS A 371 -6.30 10.07 13.71
C LYS A 371 -6.23 9.87 12.21
N SER A 372 -7.15 9.10 11.63
CA SER A 372 -7.17 8.86 10.19
C SER A 372 -7.34 10.15 9.38
N LYS A 373 -7.96 11.20 9.93
CA LYS A 373 -8.12 12.51 9.31
C LYS A 373 -6.79 13.21 8.96
N ASN A 374 -5.70 12.84 9.64
CA ASN A 374 -4.36 13.35 9.34
C ASN A 374 -3.78 12.75 8.05
N TYR A 375 -4.37 11.66 7.57
CA TYR A 375 -3.95 10.91 6.39
C TYR A 375 -4.94 11.03 5.23
N ASP A 376 -5.74 12.11 5.21
CA ASP A 376 -6.66 12.40 4.10
C ASP A 376 -5.86 12.54 2.80
N ILE A 377 -6.28 11.81 1.78
CA ILE A 377 -5.61 11.77 0.47
C ILE A 377 -5.58 13.16 -0.21
N HIS A 378 -6.55 14.03 0.05
CA HIS A 378 -6.57 15.39 -0.50
C HIS A 378 -5.36 16.19 -0.03
N ARG A 379 -4.95 16.06 1.25
CA ARG A 379 -3.71 16.66 1.78
C ARG A 379 -2.47 16.06 1.12
N SER A 380 -2.48 14.76 0.89
CA SER A 380 -1.37 14.08 0.19
C SER A 380 -1.21 14.60 -1.23
N VAL A 381 -2.32 14.83 -1.95
CA VAL A 381 -2.29 15.39 -3.30
C VAL A 381 -1.79 16.84 -3.30
N GLU A 382 -2.18 17.67 -2.33
CA GLU A 382 -1.67 19.04 -2.18
C GLU A 382 -0.14 19.03 -1.98
N SER A 383 0.35 18.18 -1.08
CA SER A 383 1.80 18.04 -0.86
C SER A 383 2.53 17.49 -2.09
N LEU A 384 1.87 16.64 -2.87
CA LEU A 384 2.41 16.11 -4.12
C LEU A 384 2.53 17.21 -5.20
N GLU A 385 1.52 18.09 -5.33
CA GLU A 385 1.60 19.27 -6.21
C GLU A 385 2.76 20.20 -5.79
N GLU A 386 2.93 20.44 -4.49
CA GLU A 386 4.04 21.24 -3.96
C GLU A 386 5.40 20.62 -4.35
N ALA A 387 5.53 19.29 -4.26
CA ALA A 387 6.74 18.60 -4.67
C ALA A 387 7.01 18.74 -6.18
N TYR A 388 5.98 18.71 -7.03
CA TYR A 388 6.13 18.94 -8.47
C TYR A 388 6.57 20.37 -8.78
N TYR A 389 5.92 21.38 -8.20
CA TYR A 389 6.31 22.78 -8.41
C TYR A 389 7.72 23.08 -7.90
N SER A 390 8.11 22.47 -6.78
CA SER A 390 9.46 22.57 -6.25
C SER A 390 10.50 21.98 -7.21
N ALA A 391 10.22 20.81 -7.77
CA ALA A 391 11.10 20.16 -8.73
C ALA A 391 11.26 20.97 -10.04
N LEU A 392 10.19 21.67 -10.46
CA LEU A 392 10.20 22.51 -11.66
C LEU A 392 10.99 23.82 -11.46
N LYS A 393 10.96 24.41 -10.25
CA LYS A 393 11.70 25.66 -9.97
C LYS A 393 13.21 25.47 -10.00
N GLY A 394 13.71 24.26 -9.77
CA GLY A 394 15.15 24.00 -9.63
C GLY A 394 15.72 24.66 -8.35
N LYS A 395 16.92 24.28 -7.93
CA LYS A 395 17.73 25.16 -7.07
C LYS A 395 18.28 26.24 -7.98
N ASN A 396 17.83 27.52 -7.82
CA ASN A 396 18.64 28.66 -8.23
C ASN A 396 19.95 28.62 -7.47
#